data_443e4bcadca5766817cd38026fb5c1d3
#
_entry.id   443e4bcadca5766817cd38026fb5c1d3
#
_cell.length_a   1.000
_cell.length_b   1.000
_cell.length_c   1.000
_cell.angle_alpha   90.00
_cell.angle_beta   90.00
_cell.angle_gamma   90.00
#
_symmetry.space_group_name_H-M   'P 1'
#
loop_
_entity.id
_entity.type
_entity.pdbx_description
1 polymer ?
#
loop_
_entity_poly.entity_id
_entity_poly.type
_entity_poly.pdbx_seq_one_letter_code
_entity_poly.pdbx_strand_id
1 'polypeptide(L)'
;MAESLKANKKYMRSGVSPINSTSTRAALSNMSAAGKSGTTTDNRDIWFVGFTPYYTAGIWGGCDDNQLLSNNGGTSFHKDIWRNIMERVHEGLSDPGFAVPESVETAQICRKSGKLAVSGVCSADPRGSAVYTEYFAKGTVPTEVCDKHVAVTVCAESGGRATEFCPNKTSRVCMVLPEGETGTTDDSYFAIPGTCPLHTSASSIIIQPSADDSGSGSSGGGPGAVVQPVGPAYQTSRPTVEERGPGAGR
;
A
#
# COMPACT_ATOMS: atom_id res chain seq x y z
N MET A 1 14.03 12.77 -1.45
CA MET A 1 14.36 12.85 -2.90
C MET A 1 14.91 11.53 -3.44
N ALA A 2 15.82 10.85 -2.76
CA ALA A 2 16.35 9.54 -3.16
C ALA A 2 15.25 8.47 -3.37
N GLU A 3 14.19 8.49 -2.58
CA GLU A 3 13.06 7.57 -2.69
C GLU A 3 12.17 7.81 -3.93
N SER A 4 12.25 8.98 -4.55
CA SER A 4 11.39 9.31 -5.69
C SER A 4 11.67 8.48 -6.95
N LEU A 5 12.85 7.93 -7.08
CA LEU A 5 13.24 7.03 -8.17
C LEU A 5 13.09 5.55 -7.79
N LYS A 6 13.16 5.24 -6.49
CA LYS A 6 12.95 3.88 -5.98
C LYS A 6 11.48 3.53 -5.73
N ALA A 7 10.54 4.45 -5.92
CA ALA A 7 9.11 4.16 -5.79
C ALA A 7 8.70 3.12 -6.83
N ASN A 8 9.17 1.93 -6.62
CA ASN A 8 8.84 0.79 -7.42
C ASN A 8 7.54 0.14 -6.89
N LYS A 9 7.07 -0.82 -7.63
CA LYS A 9 5.82 -1.57 -7.44
C LYS A 9 5.55 -2.08 -6.00
N LYS A 10 6.52 -2.06 -5.11
CA LYS A 10 6.39 -2.61 -3.76
C LYS A 10 5.62 -1.69 -2.80
N TYR A 11 5.66 -0.37 -3.01
CA TYR A 11 4.91 0.61 -2.20
C TYR A 11 3.47 0.83 -2.69
N MET A 12 3.13 0.38 -3.89
CA MET A 12 1.82 0.59 -4.49
C MET A 12 0.70 -0.30 -3.91
N ARG A 13 1.02 -1.23 -3.01
CA ARG A 13 0.06 -2.18 -2.44
C ARG A 13 -0.31 -1.91 -0.98
N SER A 14 0.18 -0.85 -0.37
CA SER A 14 0.05 -0.66 1.08
C SER A 14 -1.21 0.08 1.52
N GLY A 15 -2.28 0.14 0.72
CA GLY A 15 -3.56 0.76 1.12
C GLY A 15 -3.49 2.23 1.56
N VAL A 16 -2.32 2.82 1.52
CA VAL A 16 -2.07 4.25 1.61
C VAL A 16 -2.03 4.74 0.18
N SER A 17 -2.62 5.90 -0.11
CA SER A 17 -2.54 6.51 -1.45
C SER A 17 -1.13 6.34 -1.98
N PRO A 18 -0.94 5.70 -3.14
CA PRO A 18 0.40 5.42 -3.64
C PRO A 18 1.14 6.74 -3.76
N ILE A 19 2.30 6.83 -3.12
CA ILE A 19 3.23 7.92 -3.40
C ILE A 19 3.71 7.65 -4.82
N ASN A 20 3.00 8.18 -5.79
CA ASN A 20 3.39 8.08 -7.18
C ASN A 20 4.65 8.90 -7.39
N SER A 21 5.78 8.22 -7.47
CA SER A 21 6.99 8.87 -7.94
C SER A 21 6.77 9.36 -9.37
N THR A 22 6.97 10.65 -9.59
CA THR A 22 6.86 11.27 -10.91
C THR A 22 8.04 10.93 -11.83
N SER A 23 9.03 10.19 -11.33
CA SER A 23 10.33 10.02 -11.99
C SER A 23 10.75 8.56 -12.22
N THR A 24 9.83 7.61 -12.11
CA THR A 24 10.10 6.18 -12.33
C THR A 24 10.71 5.85 -13.70
N ARG A 25 10.43 6.68 -14.73
CA ARG A 25 11.02 6.53 -16.07
C ARG A 25 12.52 6.81 -16.11
N ALA A 26 13.04 7.56 -15.14
CA ALA A 26 14.47 7.87 -15.02
C ALA A 26 15.22 6.85 -14.14
N ALA A 27 14.56 5.80 -13.63
CA ALA A 27 15.21 4.79 -12.81
C ALA A 27 16.26 4.03 -13.62
N LEU A 28 17.45 3.89 -13.05
CA LEU A 28 18.57 3.13 -13.63
C LEU A 28 18.45 1.65 -13.24
N SER A 29 18.98 0.78 -14.10
CA SER A 29 18.88 -0.68 -13.91
C SER A 29 19.75 -1.17 -12.75
N ASN A 30 21.00 -0.69 -12.66
CA ASN A 30 22.03 -1.20 -11.75
C ASN A 30 22.70 -0.09 -10.93
N MET A 31 22.09 1.10 -10.82
CA MET A 31 22.70 2.23 -10.13
C MET A 31 21.67 2.97 -9.28
N SER A 32 22.02 3.27 -8.05
CA SER A 32 21.23 4.13 -7.16
C SER A 32 21.16 5.54 -7.74
N ALA A 33 19.94 6.05 -7.87
CA ALA A 33 19.73 7.37 -8.42
C ALA A 33 18.61 8.11 -7.66
N ALA A 34 18.71 9.43 -7.65
CA ALA A 34 17.69 10.33 -7.13
C ALA A 34 17.49 11.50 -8.08
N GLY A 35 16.30 12.09 -8.09
CA GLY A 35 16.06 13.23 -8.98
C GLY A 35 14.70 13.86 -8.79
N LYS A 36 14.53 14.99 -9.47
CA LYS A 36 13.29 15.76 -9.45
C LYS A 36 12.97 16.30 -10.83
N SER A 37 11.71 16.14 -11.23
CA SER A 37 11.18 16.77 -12.44
C SER A 37 10.67 18.17 -12.15
N GLY A 38 10.78 19.05 -13.15
CA GLY A 38 10.14 20.36 -13.20
C GLY A 38 9.30 20.46 -14.48
N THR A 39 8.15 21.11 -14.40
CA THR A 39 7.30 21.40 -15.56
C THR A 39 6.70 22.77 -15.33
N THR A 40 6.87 23.66 -16.29
CA THR A 40 6.24 24.99 -16.23
C THR A 40 4.75 24.90 -16.53
N THR A 41 4.03 25.97 -16.19
CA THR A 41 2.61 26.11 -16.54
C THR A 41 2.45 25.93 -18.06
N ASP A 42 1.40 25.25 -18.48
CA ASP A 42 1.09 24.91 -19.88
C ASP A 42 2.14 24.03 -20.58
N ASN A 43 3.03 23.38 -19.84
CA ASN A 43 4.06 22.49 -20.39
C ASN A 43 4.96 23.17 -21.45
N ARG A 44 5.39 24.40 -21.20
CA ARG A 44 6.33 25.12 -22.11
C ARG A 44 7.76 24.64 -21.95
N ASP A 45 8.14 24.34 -20.70
CA ASP A 45 9.43 23.77 -20.35
C ASP A 45 9.27 22.55 -19.49
N ILE A 46 10.12 21.58 -19.74
CA ILE A 46 10.26 20.38 -18.92
C ILE A 46 11.71 20.22 -18.49
N TRP A 47 11.90 19.88 -17.22
CA TRP A 47 13.19 19.67 -16.62
C TRP A 47 13.25 18.33 -15.91
N PHE A 48 14.40 17.71 -15.95
CA PHE A 48 14.76 16.67 -15.02
C PHE A 48 16.19 16.86 -14.57
N VAL A 49 16.41 16.96 -13.26
CA VAL A 49 17.73 16.96 -12.63
C VAL A 49 17.83 15.74 -11.77
N GLY A 50 18.82 14.92 -12.02
CA GLY A 50 19.06 13.69 -11.27
C GLY A 50 20.55 13.48 -11.00
N PHE A 51 20.84 12.70 -10.00
CA PHE A 51 22.20 12.36 -9.58
C PHE A 51 22.30 10.91 -9.12
N THR A 52 23.50 10.41 -9.19
CA THR A 52 23.95 9.12 -8.67
C THR A 52 25.07 9.35 -7.66
N PRO A 53 25.65 8.33 -7.03
CA PRO A 53 26.88 8.50 -6.26
C PRO A 53 28.07 9.03 -7.06
N TYR A 54 28.04 8.96 -8.40
CA TYR A 54 29.14 9.35 -9.28
C TYR A 54 28.89 10.67 -10.01
N TYR A 55 27.71 10.86 -10.58
CA TYR A 55 27.45 11.93 -11.54
C TYR A 55 26.12 12.63 -11.25
N THR A 56 26.07 13.90 -11.65
CA THR A 56 24.85 14.71 -11.69
C THR A 56 24.62 15.17 -13.13
N ALA A 57 23.38 15.07 -13.59
CA ALA A 57 23.00 15.56 -14.92
C ALA A 57 21.62 16.20 -14.89
N GLY A 58 21.45 17.24 -15.71
CA GLY A 58 20.18 17.92 -15.94
C GLY A 58 19.80 17.84 -17.41
N ILE A 59 18.53 17.61 -17.70
CA ILE A 59 17.96 17.65 -19.04
C ILE A 59 16.86 18.69 -19.05
N TRP A 60 16.93 19.58 -20.00
CA TRP A 60 15.89 20.55 -20.33
C TRP A 60 15.28 20.21 -21.69
N GLY A 61 13.98 20.43 -21.81
CA GLY A 61 13.27 20.39 -23.08
C GLY A 61 12.29 21.55 -23.13
N GLY A 62 12.32 22.27 -24.25
CA GLY A 62 11.47 23.44 -24.47
C GLY A 62 11.65 23.95 -25.89
N CYS A 63 10.98 25.05 -26.21
CA CYS A 63 11.13 25.77 -27.49
C CYS A 63 11.72 27.14 -27.22
N ASP A 64 12.68 27.58 -28.09
CA ASP A 64 13.36 28.88 -27.94
C ASP A 64 12.40 30.06 -27.99
N ASP A 65 11.28 29.91 -28.69
CA ASP A 65 10.20 30.90 -28.81
C ASP A 65 9.10 30.73 -27.77
N ASN A 66 9.34 29.92 -26.74
CA ASN A 66 8.42 29.66 -25.63
C ASN A 66 7.04 29.09 -26.05
N GLN A 67 6.98 28.35 -27.17
CA GLN A 67 5.80 27.64 -27.58
C GLN A 67 5.47 26.48 -26.63
N LEU A 68 4.20 26.02 -26.67
CA LEU A 68 3.75 24.85 -25.91
C LEU A 68 4.41 23.60 -26.47
N LEU A 69 4.95 22.77 -25.59
CA LEU A 69 5.30 21.39 -25.95
C LEU A 69 3.99 20.64 -26.24
N SER A 70 3.88 20.09 -27.45
CA SER A 70 2.65 19.41 -27.87
C SER A 70 2.32 18.21 -26.96
N ASN A 71 1.03 17.98 -26.75
CA ASN A 71 0.53 16.91 -25.89
C ASN A 71 0.82 15.48 -26.40
N ASN A 72 1.39 15.34 -27.59
CA ASN A 72 1.72 14.05 -28.23
C ASN A 72 2.99 13.43 -27.63
N GLY A 73 2.97 13.12 -26.34
CA GLY A 73 4.07 12.44 -25.66
C GLY A 73 5.22 13.35 -25.23
N GLY A 74 5.10 14.67 -25.41
CA GLY A 74 6.18 15.62 -25.25
C GLY A 74 6.66 15.90 -23.83
N THR A 75 5.94 15.49 -22.79
CA THR A 75 6.23 15.93 -21.41
C THR A 75 7.04 14.96 -20.57
N SER A 76 7.59 13.89 -21.14
CA SER A 76 8.35 12.89 -20.37
C SER A 76 9.65 12.40 -21.02
N PHE A 77 9.94 12.76 -22.26
CA PHE A 77 11.13 12.30 -22.99
C PHE A 77 12.45 12.68 -22.30
N HIS A 78 12.50 13.80 -21.61
CA HIS A 78 13.66 14.28 -20.86
C HIS A 78 14.13 13.25 -19.79
N LYS A 79 13.22 12.49 -19.19
CA LYS A 79 13.54 11.43 -18.24
C LYS A 79 14.15 10.22 -18.91
N ASP A 80 13.67 9.86 -20.10
CA ASP A 80 14.22 8.77 -20.89
C ASP A 80 15.61 9.11 -21.43
N ILE A 81 15.81 10.37 -21.89
CA ILE A 81 17.11 10.86 -22.33
C ILE A 81 18.10 10.80 -21.16
N TRP A 82 17.71 11.33 -19.98
CA TRP A 82 18.53 11.30 -18.78
C TRP A 82 18.93 9.86 -18.44
N ARG A 83 17.96 8.95 -18.39
CA ARG A 83 18.21 7.53 -18.12
C ARG A 83 19.20 6.93 -19.12
N ASN A 84 18.97 7.12 -20.41
CA ASN A 84 19.82 6.54 -21.44
C ASN A 84 21.27 7.06 -21.39
N ILE A 85 21.46 8.34 -21.08
CA ILE A 85 22.80 8.90 -20.88
C ILE A 85 23.42 8.29 -19.63
N MET A 86 22.70 8.27 -18.52
CA MET A 86 23.23 7.79 -17.24
C MET A 86 23.51 6.30 -17.25
N GLU A 87 22.70 5.46 -17.91
CA GLU A 87 23.02 4.04 -18.11
C GLU A 87 24.38 3.88 -18.80
N ARG A 88 24.64 4.65 -19.86
CA ARG A 88 25.88 4.57 -20.63
C ARG A 88 27.11 5.02 -19.84
N VAL A 89 27.01 6.14 -19.12
CA VAL A 89 28.17 6.66 -18.35
C VAL A 89 28.47 5.83 -17.10
N HIS A 90 27.56 4.94 -16.72
CA HIS A 90 27.76 4.03 -15.59
C HIS A 90 28.13 2.59 -16.03
N GLU A 91 28.29 2.35 -17.33
CA GLU A 91 28.74 1.03 -17.80
C GLU A 91 30.06 0.63 -17.12
N GLY A 92 30.05 -0.54 -16.47
CA GLY A 92 31.22 -1.05 -15.75
C GLY A 92 31.43 -0.50 -14.34
N LEU A 93 30.57 0.42 -13.87
CA LEU A 93 30.62 0.91 -12.48
C LEU A 93 29.71 0.06 -11.58
N SER A 94 30.21 -0.22 -10.38
CA SER A 94 29.41 -0.84 -9.33
C SER A 94 28.59 0.22 -8.58
N ASP A 95 27.39 -0.14 -8.09
CA ASP A 95 26.58 0.77 -7.27
C ASP A 95 27.04 0.77 -5.80
N PRO A 96 27.69 1.83 -5.30
CA PRO A 96 28.04 1.94 -3.88
C PRO A 96 26.85 2.33 -3.00
N GLY A 97 25.69 2.67 -3.62
CA GLY A 97 24.58 3.31 -2.92
C GLY A 97 24.90 4.74 -2.47
N PHE A 98 23.91 5.40 -1.90
CA PHE A 98 24.12 6.67 -1.23
C PHE A 98 24.55 6.41 0.23
N ALA A 99 25.67 7.00 0.63
CA ALA A 99 26.11 6.94 2.02
C ALA A 99 25.09 7.63 2.94
N VAL A 100 24.75 6.98 4.03
CA VAL A 100 23.93 7.58 5.10
C VAL A 100 24.88 8.28 6.05
N PRO A 101 24.78 9.62 6.23
CA PRO A 101 25.63 10.35 7.16
C PRO A 101 25.43 9.87 8.61
N GLU A 102 26.47 9.95 9.43
CA GLU A 102 26.39 9.62 10.88
C GLU A 102 25.38 10.48 11.65
N SER A 103 25.05 11.66 11.13
CA SER A 103 24.03 12.54 11.68
C SER A 103 22.60 12.09 11.39
N VAL A 104 22.42 11.00 10.65
CA VAL A 104 21.13 10.44 10.26
C VAL A 104 20.96 9.06 10.89
N GLU A 105 19.79 8.82 11.46
CA GLU A 105 19.35 7.53 11.97
C GLU A 105 18.05 7.09 11.31
N THR A 106 17.74 5.81 11.38
CA THR A 106 16.53 5.25 10.76
C THR A 106 15.61 4.64 11.81
N ALA A 107 14.30 4.73 11.55
CA ALA A 107 13.30 4.07 12.38
C ALA A 107 12.19 3.47 11.52
N GLN A 108 11.52 2.45 12.07
CA GLN A 108 10.33 1.86 11.47
C GLN A 108 9.12 2.71 11.84
N ILE A 109 8.51 3.33 10.86
CA ILE A 109 7.40 4.27 11.03
C ILE A 109 6.12 3.68 10.44
N CYS A 110 5.00 3.96 11.09
CA CYS A 110 3.69 3.66 10.56
C CYS A 110 3.23 4.80 9.65
N ARG A 111 2.92 4.50 8.38
CA ARG A 111 2.46 5.48 7.38
C ARG A 111 1.15 6.16 7.75
N LYS A 112 0.32 5.52 8.57
CA LYS A 112 -0.99 6.06 8.97
C LYS A 112 -0.90 7.07 10.10
N SER A 113 0.01 6.85 11.04
CA SER A 113 0.14 7.73 12.21
C SER A 113 1.34 8.68 12.13
N GLY A 114 2.36 8.37 11.31
CA GLY A 114 3.65 9.07 11.34
C GLY A 114 4.51 8.76 12.58
N LYS A 115 4.04 7.87 13.45
CA LYS A 115 4.69 7.48 14.71
C LYS A 115 5.43 6.15 14.55
N LEU A 116 6.18 5.71 15.57
CA LEU A 116 6.85 4.42 15.54
C LEU A 116 5.87 3.28 15.28
N ALA A 117 6.25 2.38 14.39
CA ALA A 117 5.41 1.24 14.06
C ALA A 117 5.35 0.24 15.22
N VAL A 118 4.14 -0.25 15.51
CA VAL A 118 3.94 -1.34 16.47
C VAL A 118 4.15 -2.66 15.73
N SER A 119 5.13 -3.45 16.23
CA SER A 119 5.50 -4.74 15.65
C SER A 119 4.29 -5.69 15.61
N GLY A 120 4.12 -6.40 14.48
CA GLY A 120 3.02 -7.33 14.29
C GLY A 120 1.63 -6.68 14.09
N VAL A 121 1.48 -5.39 14.41
CA VAL A 121 0.22 -4.67 14.27
C VAL A 121 0.23 -3.81 13.01
N CYS A 122 1.12 -2.83 12.90
CA CYS A 122 1.16 -1.97 11.71
C CYS A 122 1.51 -2.72 10.41
N SER A 123 2.26 -3.82 10.51
CA SER A 123 2.58 -4.69 9.38
C SER A 123 1.40 -5.56 8.92
N ALA A 124 0.40 -5.73 9.77
CA ALA A 124 -0.81 -6.52 9.53
C ALA A 124 -2.04 -5.65 9.19
N ASP A 125 -1.84 -4.41 8.72
CA ASP A 125 -2.94 -3.60 8.17
C ASP A 125 -3.65 -4.41 7.07
N PRO A 126 -4.98 -4.52 7.07
CA PRO A 126 -5.73 -5.32 6.10
C PRO A 126 -5.48 -4.96 4.64
N ARG A 127 -4.96 -3.77 4.36
CA ARG A 127 -4.64 -3.28 3.02
C ARG A 127 -3.18 -3.56 2.61
N GLY A 128 -2.39 -4.14 3.51
CA GLY A 128 -0.97 -4.41 3.37
C GLY A 128 -0.14 -3.65 4.39
N SER A 129 1.13 -4.02 4.56
CA SER A 129 1.99 -3.42 5.57
C SER A 129 2.02 -1.89 5.50
N ALA A 130 1.66 -1.26 6.61
CA ALA A 130 1.77 0.18 6.80
C ALA A 130 3.15 0.61 7.33
N VAL A 131 4.09 -0.32 7.49
CA VAL A 131 5.43 -0.05 8.01
C VAL A 131 6.39 0.31 6.89
N TYR A 132 7.20 1.33 7.11
CA TYR A 132 8.32 1.69 6.25
C TYR A 132 9.49 2.23 7.08
N THR A 133 10.69 2.17 6.51
CA THR A 133 11.86 2.80 7.11
C THR A 133 11.91 4.27 6.74
N GLU A 134 12.03 5.15 7.73
CA GLU A 134 12.18 6.59 7.55
C GLU A 134 13.54 7.03 8.10
N TYR A 135 14.05 8.16 7.60
CA TYR A 135 15.31 8.75 7.94
C TYR A 135 15.10 10.01 8.79
N PHE A 136 15.80 10.11 9.90
CA PHE A 136 15.69 11.21 10.84
C PHE A 136 17.06 11.83 11.10
N ALA A 137 17.09 13.11 11.37
CA ALA A 137 18.26 13.67 12.03
C ALA A 137 18.44 13.01 13.40
N LYS A 138 19.66 12.73 13.78
CA LYS A 138 19.97 12.04 15.05
C LYS A 138 19.31 12.75 16.23
N GLY A 139 18.57 11.99 17.03
CA GLY A 139 17.82 12.50 18.18
C GLY A 139 16.43 13.08 17.86
N THR A 140 15.95 12.97 16.62
CA THR A 140 14.60 13.46 16.21
C THR A 140 13.63 12.35 15.86
N VAL A 141 13.99 11.09 16.10
CA VAL A 141 13.07 9.95 15.92
C VAL A 141 11.88 10.12 16.86
N PRO A 142 10.63 9.95 16.37
CA PRO A 142 9.45 9.97 17.22
C PRO A 142 9.58 8.98 18.38
N THR A 143 9.15 9.37 19.57
CA THR A 143 9.11 8.50 20.75
C THR A 143 7.77 7.82 20.93
N GLU A 144 6.72 8.36 20.32
CA GLU A 144 5.37 7.83 20.39
C GLU A 144 5.19 6.66 19.42
N VAL A 145 4.46 5.65 19.87
CA VAL A 145 4.06 4.51 19.03
C VAL A 145 2.75 4.77 18.31
N CYS A 146 2.51 4.00 17.25
CA CYS A 146 1.30 4.12 16.45
C CYS A 146 0.03 3.96 17.28
N ASP A 147 -0.88 4.92 17.13
CA ASP A 147 -2.20 5.00 17.76
C ASP A 147 -3.35 4.77 16.77
N LYS A 148 -3.02 4.51 15.49
CA LYS A 148 -4.03 4.28 14.42
C LYS A 148 -4.35 2.80 14.20
N HIS A 149 -3.48 1.90 14.62
CA HIS A 149 -3.70 0.46 14.48
C HIS A 149 -3.85 -0.20 15.85
N VAL A 150 -4.80 -1.11 15.96
CA VAL A 150 -5.02 -1.91 17.16
C VAL A 150 -5.35 -3.35 16.80
N ALA A 151 -4.77 -4.30 17.53
CA ALA A 151 -5.16 -5.70 17.43
C ALA A 151 -6.41 -5.93 18.30
N VAL A 152 -7.46 -6.47 17.69
CA VAL A 152 -8.75 -6.73 18.35
C VAL A 152 -9.06 -8.20 18.24
N THR A 153 -9.47 -8.81 19.35
CA THR A 153 -10.00 -10.18 19.34
C THR A 153 -11.45 -10.15 18.82
N VAL A 154 -11.70 -10.87 17.76
CA VAL A 154 -13.02 -10.95 17.12
C VAL A 154 -13.55 -12.37 17.12
N CYS A 155 -14.86 -12.49 17.09
CA CYS A 155 -15.55 -13.78 16.91
C CYS A 155 -15.33 -14.24 15.47
N ALA A 156 -14.86 -15.47 15.28
CA ALA A 156 -14.60 -16.03 13.96
C ALA A 156 -15.87 -16.15 13.09
N GLU A 157 -17.04 -16.29 13.71
CA GLU A 157 -18.31 -16.47 13.01
C GLU A 157 -18.95 -15.14 12.61
N SER A 158 -19.05 -14.17 13.54
CA SER A 158 -19.72 -12.90 13.28
C SER A 158 -18.79 -11.79 12.78
N GLY A 159 -17.47 -11.94 12.99
CA GLY A 159 -16.50 -10.86 12.75
C GLY A 159 -16.59 -9.69 13.75
N GLY A 160 -17.58 -9.71 14.66
CA GLY A 160 -17.73 -8.72 15.72
C GLY A 160 -16.71 -8.92 16.85
N ARG A 161 -16.50 -7.89 17.69
CA ARG A 161 -15.64 -7.98 18.87
C ARG A 161 -16.06 -9.16 19.74
N ALA A 162 -15.13 -10.05 20.03
CA ALA A 162 -15.45 -11.28 20.76
C ALA A 162 -15.89 -10.97 22.19
N THR A 163 -16.93 -11.70 22.63
CA THR A 163 -17.36 -11.79 24.03
C THR A 163 -16.70 -12.99 24.70
N GLU A 164 -16.89 -13.14 26.00
CA GLU A 164 -16.47 -14.35 26.72
C GLU A 164 -17.16 -15.61 26.20
N PHE A 165 -18.38 -15.49 25.68
CA PHE A 165 -19.22 -16.57 25.17
C PHE A 165 -18.90 -17.01 23.73
N CYS A 166 -18.00 -16.32 23.01
CA CYS A 166 -17.62 -16.74 21.67
C CYS A 166 -16.79 -18.01 21.70
N PRO A 167 -17.24 -19.12 21.04
CA PRO A 167 -16.51 -20.37 21.04
C PRO A 167 -15.21 -20.31 20.27
N ASN A 168 -15.21 -19.61 19.17
CA ASN A 168 -14.03 -19.42 18.29
C ASN A 168 -13.66 -17.95 18.20
N LYS A 169 -12.42 -17.65 18.54
CA LYS A 169 -11.88 -16.28 18.57
C LYS A 169 -10.63 -16.21 17.69
N THR A 170 -10.48 -15.09 16.99
CA THR A 170 -9.29 -14.81 16.19
C THR A 170 -8.83 -13.37 16.42
N SER A 171 -7.59 -13.06 16.07
CA SER A 171 -7.07 -11.70 16.14
C SER A 171 -7.19 -11.03 14.78
N ARG A 172 -7.63 -9.78 14.77
CA ARG A 172 -7.73 -8.94 13.59
C ARG A 172 -7.15 -7.56 13.90
N VAL A 173 -6.39 -7.00 12.98
CA VAL A 173 -5.95 -5.60 13.08
C VAL A 173 -7.05 -4.70 12.55
N CYS A 174 -7.40 -3.71 13.36
CA CYS A 174 -8.42 -2.71 13.05
C CYS A 174 -7.82 -1.30 13.10
N MET A 175 -8.55 -0.34 12.51
CA MET A 175 -8.21 1.08 12.54
C MET A 175 -8.94 1.78 13.67
N VAL A 176 -8.21 2.63 14.40
CA VAL A 176 -8.79 3.59 15.34
C VAL A 176 -9.15 4.84 14.57
N LEU A 177 -10.45 5.13 14.48
CA LEU A 177 -10.94 6.35 13.85
C LEU A 177 -10.86 7.52 14.83
N PRO A 178 -10.60 8.76 14.37
CA PRO A 178 -10.75 9.96 15.16
C PRO A 178 -12.20 10.12 15.68
N GLU A 179 -12.35 10.78 16.82
CA GLU A 179 -13.69 11.13 17.34
C GLU A 179 -14.45 11.99 16.32
N GLY A 180 -15.69 11.58 16.02
CA GLY A 180 -16.57 12.28 15.07
C GLY A 180 -16.40 11.91 13.61
N GLU A 181 -15.41 11.11 13.23
CA GLU A 181 -15.36 10.53 11.89
C GLU A 181 -16.30 9.34 11.76
N THR A 182 -17.41 9.55 11.10
CA THR A 182 -18.36 8.51 10.73
C THR A 182 -18.22 8.18 9.24
N GLY A 183 -17.52 7.10 8.95
CA GLY A 183 -17.87 6.17 7.88
C GLY A 183 -17.67 6.54 6.41
N THR A 184 -16.86 7.56 6.03
CA THR A 184 -16.65 7.88 4.60
C THR A 184 -15.23 7.75 4.08
N THR A 185 -14.29 7.38 4.93
CA THR A 185 -12.89 7.15 4.54
C THR A 185 -12.60 5.66 4.39
N ASP A 186 -11.59 5.31 3.60
CA ASP A 186 -11.07 3.94 3.47
C ASP A 186 -10.82 3.26 4.83
N ASP A 187 -10.44 4.05 5.84
CA ASP A 187 -10.14 3.54 7.18
C ASP A 187 -11.39 3.06 7.92
N SER A 188 -12.57 3.60 7.60
CA SER A 188 -13.83 3.21 8.24
C SER A 188 -14.25 1.78 7.97
N TYR A 189 -13.90 1.22 6.82
CA TYR A 189 -14.16 -0.20 6.50
C TYR A 189 -13.37 -1.16 7.41
N PHE A 190 -12.30 -0.68 8.01
CA PHE A 190 -11.43 -1.45 8.88
C PHE A 190 -11.49 -1.00 10.34
N ALA A 191 -12.50 -0.19 10.69
CA ALA A 191 -12.72 0.26 12.05
C ALA A 191 -12.96 -0.91 13.02
N ILE A 192 -12.81 -0.62 14.31
CA ILE A 192 -13.10 -1.60 15.38
C ILE A 192 -14.57 -2.00 15.27
N PRO A 193 -14.87 -3.29 15.08
CA PRO A 193 -16.26 -3.75 14.94
C PRO A 193 -17.04 -3.62 16.25
N GLY A 194 -18.36 -3.58 16.14
CA GLY A 194 -19.27 -3.72 17.29
C GLY A 194 -19.10 -5.06 17.98
N THR A 195 -19.66 -5.20 19.17
CA THR A 195 -19.64 -6.46 19.95
C THR A 195 -20.36 -7.58 19.16
N CYS A 196 -19.87 -8.81 19.31
CA CYS A 196 -20.47 -9.98 18.68
C CYS A 196 -21.97 -10.07 18.99
N PRO A 197 -22.84 -10.05 17.97
CA PRO A 197 -24.28 -10.14 18.19
C PRO A 197 -24.78 -11.60 18.41
N LEU A 198 -23.97 -12.59 18.06
CA LEU A 198 -24.36 -14.00 18.06
C LEU A 198 -24.17 -14.65 19.44
N HIS A 199 -23.13 -14.27 20.17
CA HIS A 199 -22.72 -14.92 21.41
C HIS A 199 -22.75 -13.91 22.54
N THR A 200 -23.95 -13.59 23.02
CA THR A 200 -24.19 -12.57 24.07
C THR A 200 -24.39 -13.16 25.47
N SER A 201 -24.60 -14.46 25.57
CA SER A 201 -24.78 -15.19 26.81
C SER A 201 -24.31 -16.64 26.72
N ALA A 202 -24.15 -17.33 27.82
CA ALA A 202 -23.78 -18.74 27.86
C ALA A 202 -24.75 -19.67 27.10
N SER A 203 -26.01 -19.28 26.98
CA SER A 203 -27.03 -20.00 26.21
C SER A 203 -26.86 -19.91 24.69
N SER A 204 -25.98 -19.02 24.21
CA SER A 204 -25.67 -18.88 22.79
C SER A 204 -24.63 -19.89 22.29
N ILE A 205 -24.07 -20.70 23.17
CA ILE A 205 -23.13 -21.77 22.80
C ILE A 205 -23.97 -22.98 22.42
N ILE A 206 -24.20 -23.19 21.14
CA ILE A 206 -24.78 -24.44 20.62
C ILE A 206 -23.64 -25.45 20.64
N ILE A 207 -23.62 -26.31 21.70
CA ILE A 207 -22.81 -27.51 21.68
C ILE A 207 -23.50 -28.46 20.70
N GLN A 208 -22.96 -28.62 19.50
CA GLN A 208 -23.36 -29.74 18.67
C GLN A 208 -22.96 -31.00 19.42
N PRO A 209 -23.91 -31.90 19.74
CA PRO A 209 -23.54 -33.17 20.33
C PRO A 209 -22.66 -33.92 19.34
N SER A 210 -21.45 -34.26 19.75
CA SER A 210 -20.62 -35.24 19.07
C SER A 210 -21.48 -36.48 18.87
N ALA A 211 -21.67 -36.85 17.61
CA ALA A 211 -22.30 -38.14 17.30
C ALA A 211 -21.26 -39.22 17.60
N ASP A 212 -21.27 -39.64 18.87
CA ASP A 212 -20.65 -40.88 19.29
C ASP A 212 -21.75 -41.84 19.68
N ASP A 213 -21.79 -42.86 18.89
CA ASP A 213 -21.85 -44.25 19.20
C ASP A 213 -23.18 -45.00 19.14
N SER A 214 -22.97 -46.10 18.45
CA SER A 214 -23.51 -47.42 18.56
C SER A 214 -24.88 -47.72 17.99
N GLY A 215 -24.83 -48.54 16.94
CA GLY A 215 -25.92 -49.42 16.60
C GLY A 215 -25.98 -49.89 15.16
N SER A 216 -25.17 -50.86 14.83
CA SER A 216 -25.33 -51.86 13.76
C SER A 216 -26.55 -51.77 12.83
N GLY A 217 -26.31 -51.77 11.51
CA GLY A 217 -27.30 -52.23 10.54
C GLY A 217 -27.24 -51.62 9.15
N SER A 218 -26.51 -52.29 8.27
CA SER A 218 -26.81 -52.58 6.86
C SER A 218 -27.13 -51.45 5.85
N SER A 219 -26.23 -51.33 4.91
CA SER A 219 -26.41 -51.15 3.44
C SER A 219 -27.25 -49.98 2.90
N GLY A 220 -26.57 -49.13 2.11
CA GLY A 220 -27.20 -48.28 1.12
C GLY A 220 -26.34 -47.09 0.71
N GLY A 221 -25.65 -47.23 -0.42
CA GLY A 221 -24.80 -46.15 -0.93
C GLY A 221 -25.57 -44.94 -1.47
N GLY A 222 -25.00 -43.78 -1.26
CA GLY A 222 -25.42 -42.54 -1.86
C GLY A 222 -24.31 -41.48 -1.66
N PRO A 223 -23.96 -40.66 -2.65
CA PRO A 223 -22.71 -39.89 -2.66
C PRO A 223 -22.76 -38.71 -1.68
N GLY A 224 -21.69 -38.58 -0.93
CA GLY A 224 -21.49 -37.52 0.03
C GLY A 224 -21.52 -36.11 -0.57
N ALA A 225 -22.39 -35.29 0.00
CA ALA A 225 -22.41 -33.87 -0.25
C ALA A 225 -21.22 -33.22 0.48
N VAL A 226 -20.24 -32.76 -0.26
CA VAL A 226 -19.16 -31.90 0.24
C VAL A 226 -19.76 -30.53 0.50
N VAL A 227 -19.94 -30.16 1.75
CA VAL A 227 -20.31 -28.80 2.13
C VAL A 227 -19.04 -27.94 2.02
N GLN A 228 -18.98 -27.14 0.97
CA GLN A 228 -17.98 -26.09 0.85
C GLN A 228 -18.35 -24.91 1.78
N PRO A 229 -17.38 -24.30 2.48
CA PRO A 229 -17.65 -23.08 3.23
C PRO A 229 -17.97 -21.93 2.27
N VAL A 230 -19.17 -21.40 2.37
CA VAL A 230 -19.59 -20.19 1.64
C VAL A 230 -18.99 -18.99 2.36
N GLY A 231 -17.79 -18.59 1.94
CA GLY A 231 -17.29 -17.27 2.26
C GLY A 231 -18.04 -16.23 1.41
N PRO A 232 -18.32 -15.03 1.92
CA PRO A 232 -18.94 -13.99 1.11
C PRO A 232 -18.04 -13.67 -0.06
N ALA A 233 -18.53 -13.92 -1.27
CA ALA A 233 -17.89 -13.57 -2.51
C ALA A 233 -17.79 -12.03 -2.60
N TYR A 234 -16.60 -11.50 -2.47
CA TYR A 234 -16.31 -10.11 -2.72
C TYR A 234 -16.32 -9.91 -4.24
N GLN A 235 -17.47 -9.48 -4.75
CA GLN A 235 -17.57 -9.04 -6.15
C GLN A 235 -16.88 -7.69 -6.29
N THR A 236 -15.69 -7.69 -6.83
CA THR A 236 -15.06 -6.47 -7.34
C THR A 236 -15.75 -6.07 -8.63
N SER A 237 -16.77 -5.26 -8.54
CA SER A 237 -17.28 -4.51 -9.68
C SER A 237 -16.30 -3.38 -9.99
N ARG A 238 -15.42 -3.61 -10.96
CA ARG A 238 -14.68 -2.53 -11.62
C ARG A 238 -15.71 -1.64 -12.33
N PRO A 239 -15.66 -0.31 -12.14
CA PRO A 239 -16.37 0.57 -13.05
C PRO A 239 -15.70 0.47 -14.43
N THR A 240 -16.45 0.03 -15.43
CA THR A 240 -16.10 0.12 -16.84
C THR A 240 -16.01 1.59 -17.21
N VAL A 241 -14.81 2.04 -17.53
CA VAL A 241 -14.62 3.33 -18.20
C VAL A 241 -15.13 3.15 -19.63
N GLU A 242 -16.22 3.81 -19.93
CA GLU A 242 -16.77 3.92 -21.28
C GLU A 242 -15.81 4.77 -22.13
N GLU A 243 -15.07 4.12 -23.02
CA GLU A 243 -14.30 4.79 -24.06
C GLU A 243 -15.28 5.50 -25.01
N ARG A 244 -15.36 6.82 -24.89
CA ARG A 244 -16.00 7.63 -25.93
C ARG A 244 -15.08 7.66 -27.14
N GLY A 245 -15.50 7.00 -28.19
CA GLY A 245 -14.86 7.04 -29.50
C GLY A 245 -14.77 8.46 -30.08
N PRO A 246 -13.86 8.69 -31.02
CA PRO A 246 -13.64 10.01 -31.62
C PRO A 246 -14.84 10.40 -32.50
N GLY A 247 -15.52 11.45 -32.07
CA GLY A 247 -16.54 12.13 -32.90
C GLY A 247 -15.89 12.74 -34.11
N ALA A 248 -16.23 12.21 -35.28
CA ALA A 248 -15.96 12.86 -36.57
C ALA A 248 -16.93 14.03 -36.74
N GLY A 249 -16.43 15.13 -37.28
CA GLY A 249 -17.33 16.06 -37.93
C GLY A 249 -17.02 17.54 -37.82
N ARG A 250 -16.48 18.02 -38.89
CA ARG A 250 -16.54 19.35 -39.56
C ARG A 250 -15.77 20.50 -38.95
#